data_89f3eb83d7538748a117bd4d495cd58c
#
_entry.id   89f3eb83d7538748a117bd4d495cd58c
#
_cell.length_a   1.000
_cell.length_b   1.000
_cell.length_c   1.000
_cell.angle_alpha   90.00
_cell.angle_beta   90.00
_cell.angle_gamma   90.00
#
_symmetry.space_group_name_H-M   'P 1'
#
loop_
_entity.id
_entity.type
_entity.pdbx_description
1 polymer ?
#
loop_
_entity_poly.entity_id
_entity_poly.type
_entity_poly.pdbx_seq_one_letter_code
_entity_poly.pdbx_strand_id
1 'polypeptide(L)'
;MDEACAIARVQVDSKPEAVDVLERQKVQLEVELLALEKEKDPASQKRLAEVKEHLGEVADALRPLYLQYQQEKARIDELGKLAQKQDELKAKIERAQRVGDLDLVAELRFDALPGVEARFKKLQEEQEEYERTHKPLLTEVVGPEQIADVVHRWTNIPVQKLTQTETERFLTLGKSLAEQVIGQPQAVEAVTQAILRSAAGLSRRNRPIGSFLFLGPTGVGKTELCKRVAESLFDSKERLVRFDMSEYMEQHSVSRLIGAPPGYVGHDEGGQLTEEIRRNPYSVVLFDEVEKAHSQVWNVLLQVLDDGRLTDSQGRTVDFSNTIIILTSNLGAGFLIEAAQRVDPVEPRAAEAAATEMVMMEVRKFFRPELLNRLDDIVIFKALTDVNLRQVMKLQMQEVRERLAEKRIELTMTNRAADHIVKEAFDPAYGARPLKRFIERHVVSDLSLKLLKGEIFADSHVVCDWDEKRRGWVWTTSALEVPPSAQRVPGQHVEADMDDESLTTDSRTLSLGSRTDSYTNRSSAMHETNVKKFRY
;
A
#
# COMPACT_ATOMS: atom_id res chain seq x y z
N MET A 1 4.68 20.58 -12.38
CA MET A 1 4.84 21.75 -11.50
C MET A 1 3.50 22.37 -11.14
N ASP A 2 2.71 22.88 -12.07
CA ASP A 2 1.43 23.55 -11.79
C ASP A 2 0.45 22.67 -10.99
N GLU A 3 0.35 21.38 -11.35
CA GLU A 3 -0.50 20.45 -10.58
C GLU A 3 0.06 20.16 -9.19
N ALA A 4 1.37 20.03 -9.02
CA ALA A 4 1.99 19.87 -7.71
C ALA A 4 1.75 21.11 -6.82
N CYS A 5 1.85 22.32 -7.39
CA CYS A 5 1.52 23.55 -6.70
C CYS A 5 0.02 23.65 -6.36
N ALA A 6 -0.86 23.21 -7.26
CA ALA A 6 -2.29 23.17 -7.03
C ALA A 6 -2.66 22.20 -5.91
N ILE A 7 -2.03 21.01 -5.88
CA ILE A 7 -2.22 20.00 -4.82
C ILE A 7 -1.72 20.55 -3.48
N ALA A 8 -0.52 21.13 -3.44
CA ALA A 8 0.02 21.73 -2.22
C ALA A 8 -0.91 22.83 -1.68
N ARG A 9 -1.44 23.68 -2.55
CA ARG A 9 -2.41 24.71 -2.16
C ARG A 9 -3.71 24.13 -1.60
N VAL A 10 -4.25 23.09 -2.26
CA VAL A 10 -5.43 22.39 -1.75
C VAL A 10 -5.16 21.74 -0.40
N GLN A 11 -3.95 21.18 -0.18
CA GLN A 11 -3.56 20.59 1.11
C GLN A 11 -3.47 21.65 2.23
N VAL A 12 -3.00 22.86 1.93
CA VAL A 12 -2.98 23.98 2.90
C VAL A 12 -4.41 24.47 3.21
N ASP A 13 -5.28 24.53 2.20
CA ASP A 13 -6.68 24.94 2.37
C ASP A 13 -7.56 23.86 3.01
N SER A 14 -7.20 22.58 2.89
CA SER A 14 -7.90 21.43 3.46
C SER A 14 -7.31 21.03 4.82
N LYS A 15 -8.05 20.19 5.55
CA LYS A 15 -7.52 19.59 6.78
C LYS A 15 -6.50 18.51 6.44
N PRO A 16 -5.39 18.36 7.19
CA PRO A 16 -4.46 17.26 7.04
C PRO A 16 -5.16 15.91 7.17
N GLU A 17 -4.73 14.92 6.39
CA GLU A 17 -5.33 13.59 6.35
C GLU A 17 -5.40 12.94 7.74
N ALA A 18 -4.36 13.09 8.56
CA ALA A 18 -4.33 12.57 9.92
C ALA A 18 -5.43 13.15 10.82
N VAL A 19 -5.77 14.43 10.64
CA VAL A 19 -6.85 15.11 11.39
C VAL A 19 -8.21 14.68 10.85
N ASP A 20 -8.37 14.60 9.52
CA ASP A 20 -9.62 14.23 8.87
C ASP A 20 -10.05 12.79 9.20
N VAL A 21 -9.11 11.85 9.21
CA VAL A 21 -9.37 10.45 9.59
C VAL A 21 -9.88 10.35 11.03
N LEU A 22 -9.22 11.02 11.98
CA LEU A 22 -9.65 11.01 13.38
C LEU A 22 -10.98 11.76 13.60
N GLU A 23 -11.23 12.84 12.87
CA GLU A 23 -12.52 13.53 12.92
C GLU A 23 -13.66 12.65 12.37
N ARG A 24 -13.43 11.93 11.28
CA ARG A 24 -14.44 10.99 10.74
C ARG A 24 -14.71 9.85 11.71
N GLN A 25 -13.67 9.28 12.32
CA GLN A 25 -13.83 8.25 13.36
C GLN A 25 -14.61 8.80 14.54
N LYS A 26 -14.31 10.01 15.00
CA LYS A 26 -15.04 10.68 16.08
C LYS A 26 -16.53 10.83 15.74
N VAL A 27 -16.85 11.35 14.54
CA VAL A 27 -18.25 11.52 14.09
C VAL A 27 -18.95 10.17 14.00
N GLN A 28 -18.28 9.13 13.52
CA GLN A 28 -18.84 7.78 13.44
C GLN A 28 -19.17 7.23 14.83
N LEU A 29 -18.27 7.38 15.81
CA LEU A 29 -18.49 6.97 17.19
C LEU A 29 -19.58 7.81 17.88
N GLU A 30 -19.67 9.10 17.59
CA GLU A 30 -20.76 9.97 18.09
C GLU A 30 -22.13 9.53 17.55
N VAL A 31 -22.22 9.15 16.28
CA VAL A 31 -23.46 8.60 15.68
C VAL A 31 -23.82 7.27 16.33
N GLU A 32 -22.85 6.36 16.52
CA GLU A 32 -23.06 5.07 17.20
C GLU A 32 -23.51 5.29 18.65
N LEU A 33 -22.91 6.23 19.36
CA LEU A 33 -23.28 6.59 20.72
C LEU A 33 -24.73 7.08 20.81
N LEU A 34 -25.15 7.97 19.92
CA LEU A 34 -26.53 8.48 19.87
C LEU A 34 -27.55 7.40 19.54
N ALA A 35 -27.15 6.37 18.75
CA ALA A 35 -27.99 5.22 18.47
C ALA A 35 -28.14 4.33 19.71
N LEU A 36 -27.02 3.99 20.39
CA LEU A 36 -27.00 3.13 21.57
C LEU A 36 -27.65 3.76 22.81
N GLU A 37 -27.63 5.09 22.96
CA GLU A 37 -28.35 5.79 24.04
C GLU A 37 -29.88 5.60 24.00
N LYS A 38 -30.43 5.28 22.83
CA LYS A 38 -31.88 5.02 22.68
C LYS A 38 -32.24 3.58 23.03
N GLU A 39 -31.28 2.68 23.08
CA GLU A 39 -31.48 1.26 23.39
C GLU A 39 -31.27 1.01 24.90
N LYS A 40 -32.10 0.16 25.49
CA LYS A 40 -32.07 -0.14 26.94
C LYS A 40 -31.57 -1.54 27.25
N ASP A 41 -31.11 -2.28 26.28
CA ASP A 41 -30.64 -3.64 26.45
C ASP A 41 -29.29 -3.70 27.18
N PRO A 42 -29.05 -4.73 28.04
CA PRO A 42 -27.78 -4.86 28.77
C PRO A 42 -26.54 -4.98 27.88
N ALA A 43 -26.68 -5.53 26.67
CA ALA A 43 -25.63 -5.63 25.68
C ALA A 43 -25.27 -4.24 25.09
N SER A 44 -26.28 -3.43 24.78
CA SER A 44 -26.13 -2.08 24.27
C SER A 44 -25.52 -1.13 25.31
N GLN A 45 -25.79 -1.35 26.60
CA GLN A 45 -25.17 -0.58 27.70
C GLN A 45 -23.67 -0.87 27.84
N LYS A 46 -23.22 -2.13 27.68
CA LYS A 46 -21.79 -2.46 27.66
C LYS A 46 -21.11 -1.80 26.46
N ARG A 47 -21.70 -1.93 25.29
CA ARG A 47 -21.18 -1.33 24.07
C ARG A 47 -21.12 0.19 24.16
N LEU A 48 -22.09 0.82 24.83
CA LEU A 48 -22.11 2.26 25.08
C LEU A 48 -20.92 2.72 25.93
N ALA A 49 -20.53 1.93 26.96
CA ALA A 49 -19.35 2.23 27.76
C ALA A 49 -18.07 2.15 26.93
N GLU A 50 -17.91 1.10 26.09
CA GLU A 50 -16.77 0.93 25.18
C GLU A 50 -16.67 2.07 24.17
N VAL A 51 -17.81 2.46 23.57
CA VAL A 51 -17.84 3.57 22.59
C VAL A 51 -17.48 4.91 23.24
N LYS A 52 -17.88 5.13 24.49
CA LYS A 52 -17.48 6.34 25.25
C LYS A 52 -15.97 6.37 25.55
N GLU A 53 -15.40 5.24 25.91
CA GLU A 53 -13.95 5.10 26.15
C GLU A 53 -13.17 5.38 24.85
N HIS A 54 -13.56 4.74 23.75
CA HIS A 54 -12.96 4.95 22.43
C HIS A 54 -13.09 6.40 21.95
N LEU A 55 -14.25 7.01 22.18
CA LEU A 55 -14.45 8.42 21.83
C LEU A 55 -13.52 9.33 22.65
N GLY A 56 -13.26 8.98 23.91
CA GLY A 56 -12.27 9.64 24.75
C GLY A 56 -10.85 9.51 24.15
N GLU A 57 -10.42 8.30 23.80
CA GLU A 57 -9.11 8.05 23.19
C GLU A 57 -8.91 8.81 21.86
N VAL A 58 -9.91 8.77 20.99
CA VAL A 58 -9.87 9.49 19.71
C VAL A 58 -9.85 11.01 19.92
N ALA A 59 -10.61 11.53 20.90
CA ALA A 59 -10.63 12.95 21.23
C ALA A 59 -9.29 13.42 21.82
N ASP A 60 -8.66 12.60 22.67
CA ASP A 60 -7.35 12.88 23.25
C ASP A 60 -6.23 12.84 22.21
N ALA A 61 -6.31 11.94 21.23
CA ALA A 61 -5.38 11.87 20.11
C ALA A 61 -5.57 13.03 19.12
N LEU A 62 -6.81 13.43 18.86
CA LEU A 62 -7.15 14.50 17.93
C LEU A 62 -6.73 15.89 18.46
N ARG A 63 -6.86 16.11 19.77
CA ARG A 63 -6.63 17.41 20.39
C ARG A 63 -5.24 18.01 20.12
N PRO A 64 -4.11 17.30 20.33
CA PRO A 64 -2.78 17.82 20.05
C PRO A 64 -2.56 18.09 18.56
N LEU A 65 -3.02 17.19 17.68
CA LEU A 65 -2.89 17.35 16.23
C LEU A 65 -3.70 18.53 15.70
N TYR A 66 -4.89 18.73 16.24
CA TYR A 66 -5.74 19.87 15.87
C TYR A 66 -5.15 21.21 16.34
N LEU A 67 -4.57 21.26 17.54
CA LEU A 67 -3.87 22.46 18.02
C LEU A 67 -2.65 22.77 17.17
N GLN A 68 -1.86 21.76 16.80
CA GLN A 68 -0.72 21.91 15.91
C GLN A 68 -1.16 22.45 14.55
N TYR A 69 -2.18 21.84 13.95
CA TYR A 69 -2.76 22.29 12.69
C TYR A 69 -3.23 23.74 12.74
N GLN A 70 -3.94 24.14 13.81
CA GLN A 70 -4.39 25.54 13.96
C GLN A 70 -3.23 26.52 14.08
N GLN A 71 -2.17 26.15 14.79
CA GLN A 71 -0.99 27.00 14.94
C GLN A 71 -0.23 27.16 13.62
N GLU A 72 -0.02 26.04 12.88
CA GLU A 72 0.62 26.07 11.57
C GLU A 72 -0.20 26.90 10.57
N LYS A 73 -1.51 26.68 10.51
CA LYS A 73 -2.41 27.44 9.64
C LYS A 73 -2.41 28.93 9.95
N ALA A 74 -2.46 29.29 11.22
CA ALA A 74 -2.43 30.71 11.63
C ALA A 74 -1.12 31.41 11.20
N ARG A 75 0.03 30.72 11.27
CA ARG A 75 1.33 31.25 10.79
C ARG A 75 1.34 31.43 9.28
N ILE A 76 0.86 30.43 8.53
CA ILE A 76 0.76 30.50 7.06
C ILE A 76 -0.14 31.66 6.64
N ASP A 77 -1.31 31.81 7.27
CA ASP A 77 -2.25 32.91 7.00
C ASP A 77 -1.63 34.29 7.34
N GLU A 78 -0.83 34.37 8.40
CA GLU A 78 -0.15 35.63 8.77
C GLU A 78 0.95 35.99 7.76
N LEU A 79 1.75 35.00 7.32
CA LEU A 79 2.76 35.18 6.28
C LEU A 79 2.11 35.58 4.94
N GLY A 80 1.01 34.95 4.55
CA GLY A 80 0.26 35.33 3.35
C GLY A 80 -0.28 36.76 3.39
N LYS A 81 -0.84 37.19 4.55
CA LYS A 81 -1.32 38.57 4.75
C LYS A 81 -0.19 39.58 4.70
N LEU A 82 0.98 39.25 5.25
CA LEU A 82 2.15 40.16 5.21
C LEU A 82 2.73 40.26 3.80
N ALA A 83 2.79 39.14 3.05
CA ALA A 83 3.19 39.14 1.64
C ALA A 83 2.25 40.03 0.80
N GLN A 84 0.94 39.86 0.97
CA GLN A 84 -0.05 40.70 0.26
C GLN A 84 0.11 42.20 0.62
N LYS A 85 0.31 42.53 1.89
CA LYS A 85 0.57 43.94 2.32
C LYS A 85 1.85 44.49 1.70
N GLN A 86 2.90 43.67 1.60
CA GLN A 86 4.16 44.06 0.95
C GLN A 86 3.92 44.42 -0.51
N ASP A 87 3.17 43.59 -1.25
CA ASP A 87 2.86 43.83 -2.65
C ASP A 87 1.95 45.05 -2.84
N GLU A 88 0.97 45.23 -1.96
CA GLU A 88 0.13 46.46 -1.95
C GLU A 88 0.95 47.73 -1.70
N LEU A 89 1.90 47.69 -0.77
CA LEU A 89 2.79 48.82 -0.49
C LEU A 89 3.70 49.11 -1.67
N LYS A 90 4.29 48.09 -2.30
CA LYS A 90 5.10 48.22 -3.54
C LYS A 90 4.28 48.85 -4.67
N ALA A 91 3.05 48.39 -4.88
CA ALA A 91 2.15 48.94 -5.90
C ALA A 91 1.74 50.39 -5.58
N LYS A 92 1.55 50.75 -4.29
CA LYS A 92 1.29 52.15 -3.87
C LYS A 92 2.49 53.05 -4.11
N ILE A 93 3.70 52.58 -3.81
CA ILE A 93 4.95 53.31 -4.09
C ILE A 93 5.09 53.60 -5.59
N GLU A 94 4.87 52.59 -6.44
CA GLU A 94 4.93 52.80 -7.92
C GLU A 94 3.89 53.82 -8.40
N ARG A 95 2.68 53.78 -7.87
CA ARG A 95 1.62 54.74 -8.21
C ARG A 95 1.99 56.15 -7.79
N ALA A 96 2.46 56.32 -6.53
CA ALA A 96 2.90 57.62 -6.01
C ALA A 96 4.09 58.17 -6.79
N GLN A 97 5.04 57.33 -7.21
CA GLN A 97 6.15 57.72 -8.08
C GLN A 97 5.67 58.25 -9.46
N ARG A 98 4.65 57.60 -10.05
CA ARG A 98 4.07 58.07 -11.34
C ARG A 98 3.33 59.42 -11.22
N VAL A 99 2.74 59.69 -10.06
CA VAL A 99 2.03 60.98 -9.77
C VAL A 99 3.01 62.09 -9.32
N GLY A 100 4.24 61.70 -8.93
CA GLY A 100 5.27 62.66 -8.49
C GLY A 100 5.16 63.07 -7.02
N ASP A 101 4.40 62.29 -6.22
CA ASP A 101 4.26 62.54 -4.79
C ASP A 101 5.44 61.92 -4.02
N LEU A 102 6.52 62.72 -3.89
CA LEU A 102 7.78 62.26 -3.32
C LEU A 102 7.70 62.09 -1.79
N ASP A 103 6.84 62.81 -1.12
CA ASP A 103 6.67 62.73 0.36
C ASP A 103 6.01 61.39 0.71
N LEU A 104 4.95 61.01 0.03
CA LEU A 104 4.29 59.73 0.22
C LEU A 104 5.21 58.54 -0.18
N VAL A 105 6.02 58.70 -1.22
CA VAL A 105 7.02 57.66 -1.60
C VAL A 105 8.06 57.48 -0.51
N ALA A 106 8.53 58.56 0.12
CA ALA A 106 9.51 58.51 1.19
C ALA A 106 8.93 57.80 2.44
N GLU A 107 7.72 58.16 2.87
CA GLU A 107 7.02 57.55 4.01
C GLU A 107 6.81 56.04 3.78
N LEU A 108 6.24 55.66 2.66
CA LEU A 108 5.97 54.25 2.36
C LEU A 108 7.25 53.41 2.20
N ARG A 109 8.33 53.98 1.61
CA ARG A 109 9.57 53.25 1.31
C ARG A 109 10.49 53.14 2.52
N PHE A 110 10.55 54.16 3.40
CA PHE A 110 11.51 54.18 4.51
C PHE A 110 10.89 53.86 5.86
N ASP A 111 9.56 53.89 6.01
CA ASP A 111 8.88 53.58 7.26
C ASP A 111 7.97 52.35 7.15
N ALA A 112 6.97 52.36 6.27
CA ALA A 112 5.97 51.31 6.22
C ALA A 112 6.53 49.97 5.63
N LEU A 113 7.28 50.01 4.52
CA LEU A 113 7.78 48.81 3.87
C LEU A 113 8.83 48.06 4.71
N PRO A 114 9.85 48.71 5.30
CA PRO A 114 10.84 47.99 6.13
C PRO A 114 10.23 47.36 7.38
N GLY A 115 9.19 47.95 7.96
CA GLY A 115 8.46 47.39 9.10
C GLY A 115 7.75 46.08 8.76
N VAL A 116 7.10 46.02 7.57
CA VAL A 116 6.45 44.79 7.09
C VAL A 116 7.50 43.73 6.69
N GLU A 117 8.59 44.14 6.03
CA GLU A 117 9.68 43.22 5.64
C GLU A 117 10.39 42.61 6.85
N ALA A 118 10.66 43.40 7.88
CA ALA A 118 11.28 42.90 9.12
C ALA A 118 10.36 41.86 9.83
N ARG A 119 9.05 42.13 9.85
CA ARG A 119 8.07 41.21 10.46
C ARG A 119 7.95 39.93 9.64
N PHE A 120 7.88 40.04 8.31
CA PHE A 120 7.83 38.89 7.41
C PHE A 120 9.07 38.00 7.55
N LYS A 121 10.27 38.61 7.55
CA LYS A 121 11.52 37.89 7.71
C LYS A 121 11.61 37.14 9.05
N LYS A 122 11.18 37.82 10.14
CA LYS A 122 11.17 37.21 11.47
C LYS A 122 10.26 35.98 11.53
N LEU A 123 9.05 36.06 10.98
CA LEU A 123 8.12 34.93 10.93
C LEU A 123 8.61 33.82 10.02
N GLN A 124 9.31 34.15 8.93
CA GLN A 124 9.92 33.18 8.07
C GLN A 124 11.05 32.41 8.77
N GLU A 125 11.92 33.10 9.52
CA GLU A 125 12.97 32.49 10.33
C GLU A 125 12.38 31.58 11.43
N GLU A 126 11.32 32.03 12.11
CA GLU A 126 10.59 31.23 13.10
C GLU A 126 9.95 29.98 12.47
N GLN A 127 9.43 30.07 11.24
CA GLN A 127 8.88 28.93 10.48
C GLN A 127 9.96 27.92 10.10
N GLU A 128 11.10 28.37 9.56
CA GLU A 128 12.22 27.51 9.20
C GLU A 128 12.81 26.77 10.43
N GLU A 129 12.89 27.44 11.58
CA GLU A 129 13.35 26.83 12.83
C GLU A 129 12.37 25.77 13.34
N TYR A 130 11.07 26.04 13.21
CA TYR A 130 10.02 25.09 13.56
C TYR A 130 10.07 23.85 12.66
N GLU A 131 10.23 24.00 11.34
CA GLU A 131 10.32 22.92 10.38
C GLU A 131 11.57 22.03 10.60
N ARG A 132 12.67 22.59 11.11
CA ARG A 132 13.86 21.83 11.49
C ARG A 132 13.67 20.97 12.73
N THR A 133 12.84 21.43 13.67
CA THR A 133 12.65 20.78 14.98
C THR A 133 11.43 19.85 15.01
N HIS A 134 10.44 20.09 14.17
CA HIS A 134 9.18 19.36 14.15
C HIS A 134 8.84 18.94 12.72
N LYS A 135 8.16 17.81 12.57
CA LYS A 135 7.59 17.41 11.28
C LYS A 135 6.31 18.24 11.03
N PRO A 136 6.29 19.14 10.04
CA PRO A 136 5.11 19.96 9.79
C PRO A 136 3.94 19.12 9.28
N LEU A 137 2.73 19.48 9.64
CA LEU A 137 1.49 18.90 9.10
C LEU A 137 1.11 19.55 7.77
N LEU A 138 1.48 20.83 7.59
CA LEU A 138 1.23 21.61 6.37
C LEU A 138 2.55 22.02 5.74
N THR A 139 2.71 21.77 4.44
CA THR A 139 3.88 22.20 3.66
C THR A 139 3.43 23.07 2.49
N GLU A 140 3.95 24.31 2.44
CA GLU A 140 3.73 25.22 1.30
C GLU A 140 4.76 25.02 0.18
N VAL A 141 5.89 24.40 0.50
CA VAL A 141 7.00 24.25 -0.43
C VAL A 141 6.82 22.98 -1.24
N VAL A 142 6.75 23.13 -2.56
CA VAL A 142 6.72 22.00 -3.49
C VAL A 142 8.15 21.50 -3.70
N GLY A 143 8.48 20.39 -3.07
CA GLY A 143 9.76 19.70 -3.22
C GLY A 143 9.75 18.65 -4.34
N PRO A 144 10.88 17.98 -4.54
CA PRO A 144 10.99 16.88 -5.51
C PRO A 144 10.00 15.74 -5.25
N GLU A 145 9.64 15.48 -3.99
CA GLU A 145 8.71 14.41 -3.59
C GLU A 145 7.30 14.66 -4.12
N GLN A 146 6.77 15.87 -3.94
CA GLN A 146 5.43 16.24 -4.43
C GLN A 146 5.35 16.22 -5.97
N ILE A 147 6.44 16.58 -6.65
CA ILE A 147 6.52 16.47 -8.11
C ILE A 147 6.55 15.00 -8.52
N ALA A 148 7.29 14.18 -7.81
CA ALA A 148 7.39 12.76 -8.05
C ALA A 148 6.03 12.07 -7.85
N ASP A 149 5.24 12.47 -6.83
CA ASP A 149 3.88 11.98 -6.61
C ASP A 149 2.92 12.31 -7.77
N VAL A 150 3.03 13.52 -8.32
CA VAL A 150 2.24 13.90 -9.51
C VAL A 150 2.65 13.06 -10.73
N VAL A 151 3.96 12.89 -10.94
CA VAL A 151 4.48 12.04 -12.03
C VAL A 151 4.02 10.60 -11.84
N HIS A 152 4.03 10.09 -10.62
CA HIS A 152 3.50 8.75 -10.29
C HIS A 152 2.02 8.62 -10.67
N ARG A 153 1.18 9.59 -10.30
CA ARG A 153 -0.25 9.57 -10.64
C ARG A 153 -0.50 9.55 -12.16
N TRP A 154 0.32 10.25 -12.92
CA TRP A 154 0.17 10.33 -14.38
C TRP A 154 0.71 9.10 -15.12
N THR A 155 1.87 8.61 -14.67
CA THR A 155 2.63 7.59 -15.39
C THR A 155 2.60 6.23 -14.74
N ASN A 156 2.07 6.13 -13.53
CA ASN A 156 2.15 4.92 -12.70
C ASN A 156 3.60 4.45 -12.42
N ILE A 157 4.59 5.34 -12.60
CA ILE A 157 5.98 5.06 -12.24
C ILE A 157 6.13 5.19 -10.73
N PRO A 158 6.65 4.18 -10.00
CA PRO A 158 6.85 4.28 -8.55
C PRO A 158 7.76 5.44 -8.18
N VAL A 159 7.31 6.30 -7.24
CA VAL A 159 8.04 7.50 -6.78
C VAL A 159 9.35 7.16 -6.10
N GLN A 160 9.44 5.98 -5.53
CA GLN A 160 10.52 5.53 -4.64
C GLN A 160 11.91 5.42 -5.30
N LYS A 161 12.04 5.67 -6.60
CA LYS A 161 13.35 5.66 -7.30
C LYS A 161 14.31 6.79 -6.91
N LEU A 162 14.00 7.60 -5.88
CA LEU A 162 14.72 8.86 -5.63
C LEU A 162 15.36 9.00 -4.24
N THR A 163 15.25 8.02 -3.34
CA THR A 163 15.78 8.15 -1.98
C THR A 163 16.84 7.11 -1.61
N GLN A 164 17.77 7.47 -0.74
CA GLN A 164 18.87 6.61 -0.27
C GLN A 164 18.40 5.29 0.40
N THR A 165 17.18 5.25 0.89
CA THR A 165 16.53 4.06 1.47
C THR A 165 16.29 2.92 0.47
N GLU A 166 16.27 3.20 -0.83
CA GLU A 166 16.08 2.16 -1.86
C GLU A 166 17.25 1.17 -1.93
N THR A 167 18.47 1.64 -1.79
CA THR A 167 19.63 0.76 -1.84
C THR A 167 19.59 -0.29 -0.71
N GLU A 168 19.18 0.11 0.49
CA GLU A 168 18.98 -0.81 1.62
C GLU A 168 17.85 -1.80 1.36
N ARG A 169 16.77 -1.35 0.74
CA ARG A 169 15.63 -2.19 0.37
C ARG A 169 16.02 -3.27 -0.64
N PHE A 170 16.79 -2.92 -1.67
CA PHE A 170 17.32 -3.91 -2.62
C PHE A 170 18.27 -4.91 -1.95
N LEU A 171 19.10 -4.47 -1.00
CA LEU A 171 19.99 -5.36 -0.25
C LEU A 171 19.23 -6.32 0.69
N THR A 172 18.09 -5.91 1.22
CA THR A 172 17.25 -6.73 2.10
C THR A 172 16.22 -7.56 1.35
N LEU A 173 15.99 -7.29 0.05
CA LEU A 173 14.99 -7.93 -0.78
C LEU A 173 15.05 -9.46 -0.72
N GLY A 174 16.25 -10.03 -0.85
CA GLY A 174 16.44 -11.49 -0.81
C GLY A 174 16.00 -12.12 0.50
N LYS A 175 16.22 -11.45 1.63
CA LYS A 175 15.76 -11.92 2.95
C LYS A 175 14.25 -11.83 3.08
N SER A 176 13.66 -10.71 2.69
CA SER A 176 12.21 -10.52 2.72
C SER A 176 11.48 -11.54 1.83
N LEU A 177 11.99 -11.82 0.63
CA LEU A 177 11.42 -12.84 -0.26
C LEU A 177 11.58 -14.25 0.32
N ALA A 178 12.72 -14.57 0.97
CA ALA A 178 12.96 -15.88 1.57
C ALA A 178 12.05 -16.17 2.77
N GLU A 179 11.65 -15.15 3.52
CA GLU A 179 10.69 -15.26 4.63
C GLU A 179 9.27 -15.55 4.13
N GLN A 180 8.91 -15.05 2.95
CA GLN A 180 7.58 -15.18 2.37
C GLN A 180 7.43 -16.37 1.42
N VAL A 181 8.51 -16.79 0.74
CA VAL A 181 8.51 -17.92 -0.21
C VAL A 181 9.32 -19.06 0.35
N ILE A 182 8.61 -19.98 1.02
CA ILE A 182 9.22 -21.08 1.76
C ILE A 182 9.71 -22.19 0.82
N GLY A 183 10.90 -22.72 1.11
CA GLY A 183 11.44 -23.92 0.48
C GLY A 183 12.08 -23.73 -0.89
N GLN A 184 12.25 -22.48 -1.36
CA GLN A 184 12.76 -22.18 -2.71
C GLN A 184 13.96 -21.20 -2.71
N PRO A 185 15.04 -21.47 -1.99
CA PRO A 185 16.15 -20.51 -1.84
C PRO A 185 16.83 -20.19 -3.18
N GLN A 186 16.97 -21.17 -4.08
CA GLN A 186 17.58 -20.97 -5.39
C GLN A 186 16.75 -20.02 -6.27
N ALA A 187 15.42 -20.14 -6.23
CA ALA A 187 14.53 -19.26 -6.99
C ALA A 187 14.58 -17.82 -6.48
N VAL A 188 14.57 -17.65 -5.17
CA VAL A 188 14.70 -16.33 -4.52
C VAL A 188 16.05 -15.69 -4.86
N GLU A 189 17.12 -16.45 -4.79
CA GLU A 189 18.47 -15.96 -5.08
C GLU A 189 18.63 -15.54 -6.55
N ALA A 190 18.19 -16.36 -7.51
CA ALA A 190 18.26 -16.06 -8.94
C ALA A 190 17.52 -14.76 -9.29
N VAL A 191 16.29 -14.60 -8.78
CA VAL A 191 15.48 -13.40 -9.01
C VAL A 191 16.12 -12.17 -8.34
N THR A 192 16.58 -12.30 -7.09
CA THR A 192 17.22 -11.21 -6.35
C THR A 192 18.49 -10.73 -7.05
N GLN A 193 19.34 -11.63 -7.54
CA GLN A 193 20.56 -11.28 -8.25
C GLN A 193 20.28 -10.54 -9.57
N ALA A 194 19.24 -10.94 -10.32
CA ALA A 194 18.88 -10.25 -11.55
C ALA A 194 18.37 -8.81 -11.25
N ILE A 195 17.55 -8.66 -10.22
CA ILE A 195 17.06 -7.35 -9.77
C ILE A 195 18.22 -6.45 -9.32
N LEU A 196 19.15 -6.98 -8.52
CA LEU A 196 20.32 -6.24 -8.07
C LEU A 196 21.21 -5.80 -9.24
N ARG A 197 21.44 -6.66 -10.23
CA ARG A 197 22.17 -6.29 -11.46
C ARG A 197 21.48 -5.17 -12.21
N SER A 198 20.16 -5.21 -12.31
CA SER A 198 19.38 -4.16 -12.98
C SER A 198 19.42 -2.84 -12.19
N ALA A 199 19.24 -2.89 -10.87
CA ALA A 199 19.29 -1.73 -10.00
C ALA A 199 20.70 -1.06 -10.01
N ALA A 200 21.76 -1.85 -10.12
CA ALA A 200 23.13 -1.36 -10.28
C ALA A 200 23.44 -0.79 -11.69
N GLY A 201 22.48 -0.81 -12.62
CA GLY A 201 22.69 -0.35 -14.00
C GLY A 201 23.59 -1.27 -14.84
N LEU A 202 23.84 -2.50 -14.38
CA LEU A 202 24.71 -3.48 -15.05
C LEU A 202 23.93 -4.44 -15.98
N SER A 203 22.62 -4.26 -16.08
CA SER A 203 21.80 -5.02 -17.02
C SER A 203 22.05 -4.60 -18.47
N ARG A 204 21.77 -5.47 -19.41
CA ARG A 204 21.86 -5.15 -20.84
C ARG A 204 20.80 -4.10 -21.20
N ARG A 205 21.21 -3.08 -21.95
CA ARG A 205 20.28 -2.04 -22.44
C ARG A 205 19.23 -2.67 -23.38
N ASN A 206 18.02 -2.13 -23.33
CA ASN A 206 16.89 -2.58 -24.17
C ASN A 206 16.47 -4.06 -23.93
N ARG A 207 16.52 -4.52 -22.70
CA ARG A 207 15.95 -5.81 -22.29
C ARG A 207 15.15 -5.65 -21.00
N PRO A 208 14.21 -6.56 -20.71
CA PRO A 208 13.54 -6.61 -19.43
C PRO A 208 14.52 -6.62 -18.25
N ILE A 209 14.08 -6.17 -17.06
CA ILE A 209 14.85 -6.22 -15.82
C ILE A 209 15.37 -7.63 -15.53
N GLY A 210 14.54 -8.63 -15.82
CA GLY A 210 14.86 -10.04 -15.70
C GLY A 210 13.86 -10.90 -16.47
N SER A 211 14.33 -12.05 -16.94
CA SER A 211 13.53 -13.01 -17.69
C SER A 211 13.80 -14.42 -17.22
N PHE A 212 12.78 -15.10 -16.69
CA PHE A 212 12.92 -16.38 -16.00
C PHE A 212 11.96 -17.43 -16.52
N LEU A 213 12.41 -18.68 -16.53
CA LEU A 213 11.56 -19.86 -16.70
C LEU A 213 11.49 -20.63 -15.38
N PHE A 214 10.32 -20.65 -14.75
CA PHE A 214 10.06 -21.38 -13.51
C PHE A 214 9.47 -22.75 -13.81
N LEU A 215 10.22 -23.80 -13.49
CA LEU A 215 9.84 -25.19 -13.71
C LEU A 215 9.49 -25.87 -12.38
N GLY A 216 8.56 -26.82 -12.41
CA GLY A 216 8.27 -27.62 -11.23
C GLY A 216 6.80 -27.93 -11.02
N PRO A 217 6.46 -28.74 -10.00
CA PRO A 217 5.11 -29.17 -9.70
C PRO A 217 4.15 -28.00 -9.42
N THR A 218 2.85 -28.28 -9.45
CA THR A 218 1.85 -27.29 -9.04
C THR A 218 1.90 -27.05 -7.54
N GLY A 219 1.60 -25.81 -7.10
CA GLY A 219 1.49 -25.49 -5.67
C GLY A 219 2.81 -25.39 -4.90
N VAL A 220 3.97 -25.33 -5.57
CA VAL A 220 5.30 -25.18 -4.92
C VAL A 220 5.74 -23.74 -4.70
N GLY A 221 4.91 -22.75 -5.09
CA GLY A 221 5.18 -21.33 -4.84
C GLY A 221 5.59 -20.51 -6.06
N LYS A 222 5.56 -21.03 -7.31
CA LYS A 222 5.92 -20.28 -8.53
C LYS A 222 5.17 -18.96 -8.65
N THR A 223 3.84 -19.00 -8.65
CA THR A 223 2.99 -17.78 -8.74
C THR A 223 3.08 -16.90 -7.49
N GLU A 224 3.33 -17.49 -6.32
CA GLU A 224 3.49 -16.73 -5.07
C GLU A 224 4.78 -15.89 -5.11
N LEU A 225 5.89 -16.45 -5.59
CA LEU A 225 7.12 -15.68 -5.80
C LEU A 225 6.87 -14.49 -6.73
N CYS A 226 6.12 -14.68 -7.84
CA CYS A 226 5.78 -13.57 -8.74
C CYS A 226 5.01 -12.45 -8.03
N LYS A 227 4.02 -12.80 -7.18
CA LYS A 227 3.24 -11.82 -6.39
C LYS A 227 4.11 -11.06 -5.41
N ARG A 228 5.00 -11.76 -4.69
CA ARG A 228 5.89 -11.15 -3.70
C ARG A 228 6.96 -10.27 -4.36
N VAL A 229 7.45 -10.65 -5.54
CA VAL A 229 8.34 -9.80 -6.33
C VAL A 229 7.63 -8.52 -6.78
N ALA A 230 6.38 -8.61 -7.26
CA ALA A 230 5.59 -7.44 -7.63
C ALA A 230 5.34 -6.52 -6.42
N GLU A 231 4.96 -7.08 -5.29
CA GLU A 231 4.75 -6.36 -4.02
C GLU A 231 6.03 -5.68 -3.53
N SER A 232 7.16 -6.39 -3.56
CA SER A 232 8.43 -5.86 -3.05
C SER A 232 9.07 -4.81 -3.94
N LEU A 233 8.86 -4.86 -5.27
CA LEU A 233 9.47 -3.93 -6.22
C LEU A 233 8.57 -2.75 -6.57
N PHE A 234 7.27 -2.99 -6.64
CA PHE A 234 6.30 -2.01 -7.15
C PHE A 234 5.23 -1.66 -6.12
N ASP A 235 5.40 -2.07 -4.85
CA ASP A 235 4.54 -1.81 -3.69
C ASP A 235 3.06 -2.21 -3.87
N SER A 236 2.75 -3.00 -4.89
CA SER A 236 1.40 -3.48 -5.14
C SER A 236 1.39 -4.87 -5.77
N LYS A 237 0.53 -5.74 -5.22
CA LYS A 237 0.24 -7.05 -5.80
C LYS A 237 -0.46 -6.95 -7.16
N GLU A 238 -1.13 -5.84 -7.44
CA GLU A 238 -1.84 -5.55 -8.69
C GLU A 238 -0.90 -5.29 -9.86
N ARG A 239 0.41 -5.04 -9.58
CA ARG A 239 1.45 -4.93 -10.60
C ARG A 239 1.87 -6.28 -11.18
N LEU A 240 1.25 -7.38 -10.76
CA LEU A 240 1.37 -8.69 -11.39
C LEU A 240 0.34 -8.83 -12.52
N VAL A 241 0.80 -8.70 -13.75
CA VAL A 241 0.01 -8.96 -14.95
C VAL A 241 0.13 -10.44 -15.31
N ARG A 242 -0.97 -11.18 -15.26
CA ARG A 242 -0.99 -12.62 -15.50
C ARG A 242 -1.72 -12.98 -16.78
N PHE A 243 -1.06 -13.76 -17.63
CA PHE A 243 -1.63 -14.38 -18.83
C PHE A 243 -1.60 -15.89 -18.67
N ASP A 244 -2.77 -16.53 -18.70
CA ASP A 244 -2.89 -17.99 -18.72
C ASP A 244 -2.75 -18.50 -20.14
N MET A 245 -1.69 -19.22 -20.42
CA MET A 245 -1.38 -19.68 -21.77
C MET A 245 -2.32 -20.78 -22.27
N SER A 246 -3.14 -21.36 -21.42
CA SER A 246 -4.23 -22.25 -21.83
C SER A 246 -5.31 -21.54 -22.67
N GLU A 247 -5.43 -20.21 -22.56
CA GLU A 247 -6.33 -19.41 -23.39
C GLU A 247 -5.72 -19.07 -24.78
N TYR A 248 -4.43 -19.33 -24.99
CA TYR A 248 -3.67 -19.01 -26.19
C TYR A 248 -3.13 -20.25 -26.91
N MET A 249 -3.90 -21.33 -26.86
CA MET A 249 -3.57 -22.61 -27.52
C MET A 249 -3.75 -22.55 -29.03
N GLU A 250 -4.65 -21.69 -29.51
CA GLU A 250 -4.98 -21.57 -30.93
C GLU A 250 -4.28 -20.37 -31.57
N GLN A 251 -4.01 -20.46 -32.87
CA GLN A 251 -3.37 -19.39 -33.62
C GLN A 251 -4.13 -18.06 -33.55
N HIS A 252 -5.46 -18.09 -33.57
CA HIS A 252 -6.30 -16.92 -33.51
C HIS A 252 -6.21 -16.19 -32.16
N SER A 253 -5.95 -16.92 -31.09
CA SER A 253 -5.83 -16.36 -29.74
C SER A 253 -4.58 -15.50 -29.60
N VAL A 254 -3.53 -15.74 -30.39
CA VAL A 254 -2.28 -14.95 -30.34
C VAL A 254 -2.53 -13.51 -30.76
N SER A 255 -3.47 -13.25 -31.69
CA SER A 255 -3.84 -11.89 -32.09
C SER A 255 -4.45 -11.10 -30.94
N ARG A 256 -5.02 -11.73 -29.90
CA ARG A 256 -5.49 -11.04 -28.71
C ARG A 256 -4.35 -10.45 -27.87
N LEU A 257 -3.15 -11.07 -27.91
CA LEU A 257 -1.98 -10.53 -27.18
C LEU A 257 -1.43 -9.24 -27.79
N ILE A 258 -1.33 -9.20 -29.12
CA ILE A 258 -0.68 -8.08 -29.85
C ILE A 258 -1.65 -7.21 -30.63
N GLY A 259 -2.95 -7.57 -30.66
CA GLY A 259 -4.00 -6.90 -31.41
C GLY A 259 -4.30 -7.60 -32.74
N ALA A 260 -5.55 -7.43 -33.21
CA ALA A 260 -6.00 -7.95 -34.48
C ALA A 260 -5.44 -7.15 -35.66
N PRO A 261 -5.08 -7.79 -36.78
CA PRO A 261 -4.65 -7.07 -37.98
C PRO A 261 -5.74 -6.14 -38.53
N PRO A 262 -5.37 -5.12 -39.35
CA PRO A 262 -6.35 -4.24 -39.97
C PRO A 262 -7.41 -5.01 -40.74
N GLY A 263 -8.68 -4.62 -40.55
CA GLY A 263 -9.83 -5.26 -41.20
C GLY A 263 -10.46 -6.43 -40.44
N TYR A 264 -9.91 -6.84 -39.31
CA TYR A 264 -10.53 -7.85 -38.43
C TYR A 264 -11.24 -7.21 -37.24
N VAL A 265 -12.25 -7.90 -36.71
CA VAL A 265 -12.99 -7.49 -35.51
C VAL A 265 -12.03 -7.40 -34.31
N GLY A 266 -12.08 -6.29 -33.55
CA GLY A 266 -11.21 -6.08 -32.39
C GLY A 266 -9.89 -5.35 -32.71
N HIS A 267 -9.68 -4.84 -33.93
CA HIS A 267 -8.48 -4.06 -34.28
C HIS A 267 -8.34 -2.79 -33.44
N ASP A 268 -9.45 -2.12 -33.14
CA ASP A 268 -9.46 -0.86 -32.37
C ASP A 268 -9.19 -1.06 -30.87
N GLU A 269 -9.37 -2.26 -30.36
CA GLU A 269 -9.18 -2.57 -28.92
C GLU A 269 -7.69 -2.70 -28.53
N GLY A 270 -6.78 -2.86 -29.51
CA GLY A 270 -5.37 -3.12 -29.26
C GLY A 270 -5.09 -4.54 -28.73
N GLY A 271 -3.83 -4.84 -28.44
CA GLY A 271 -3.46 -6.13 -27.84
C GLY A 271 -3.53 -6.11 -26.33
N GLN A 272 -4.01 -7.19 -25.72
CA GLN A 272 -4.12 -7.30 -24.25
C GLN A 272 -2.77 -7.11 -23.57
N LEU A 273 -1.71 -7.75 -24.07
CA LEU A 273 -0.35 -7.63 -23.54
C LEU A 273 0.19 -6.21 -23.72
N THR A 274 0.05 -5.64 -24.93
CA THR A 274 0.59 -4.33 -25.24
C THR A 274 -0.14 -3.20 -24.52
N GLU A 275 -1.47 -3.27 -24.42
CA GLU A 275 -2.26 -2.26 -23.69
C GLU A 275 -2.01 -2.31 -22.17
N GLU A 276 -1.87 -3.51 -21.60
CA GLU A 276 -1.62 -3.67 -20.17
C GLU A 276 -0.24 -3.11 -19.79
N ILE A 277 0.80 -3.42 -20.56
CA ILE A 277 2.14 -2.88 -20.29
C ILE A 277 2.24 -1.38 -20.60
N ARG A 278 1.52 -0.89 -21.59
CA ARG A 278 1.45 0.55 -21.86
C ARG A 278 0.85 1.33 -20.68
N ARG A 279 -0.15 0.74 -20.00
CA ARG A 279 -0.75 1.32 -18.79
C ARG A 279 0.12 1.13 -17.55
N ASN A 280 0.79 -0.01 -17.47
CA ASN A 280 1.60 -0.44 -16.32
C ASN A 280 3.02 -0.80 -16.75
N PRO A 281 3.86 0.19 -17.10
CA PRO A 281 5.22 -0.07 -17.62
C PRO A 281 6.16 -0.69 -16.59
N TYR A 282 5.86 -0.54 -15.30
CA TYR A 282 6.56 -1.17 -14.18
C TYR A 282 5.69 -2.28 -13.61
N SER A 283 5.92 -3.51 -14.10
CA SER A 283 5.10 -4.67 -13.72
C SER A 283 5.88 -5.99 -13.82
N VAL A 284 5.38 -7.01 -13.14
CA VAL A 284 5.79 -8.39 -13.32
C VAL A 284 4.82 -9.04 -14.29
N VAL A 285 5.29 -9.50 -15.42
CA VAL A 285 4.49 -10.20 -16.44
C VAL A 285 4.66 -11.69 -16.29
N LEU A 286 3.60 -12.36 -15.90
CA LEU A 286 3.56 -13.79 -15.69
C LEU A 286 2.82 -14.49 -16.84
N PHE A 287 3.53 -15.30 -17.59
CA PHE A 287 2.95 -16.24 -18.55
C PHE A 287 2.85 -17.61 -17.88
N ASP A 288 1.64 -17.99 -17.47
CA ASP A 288 1.40 -19.22 -16.72
C ASP A 288 1.10 -20.39 -17.68
N GLU A 289 1.63 -21.59 -17.39
CA GLU A 289 1.47 -22.80 -18.17
C GLU A 289 1.91 -22.66 -19.65
N VAL A 290 3.11 -22.11 -19.85
CA VAL A 290 3.63 -21.77 -21.18
C VAL A 290 3.73 -22.97 -22.14
N GLU A 291 3.82 -24.19 -21.65
CA GLU A 291 3.78 -25.41 -22.44
C GLU A 291 2.49 -25.60 -23.24
N LYS A 292 1.42 -24.94 -22.86
CA LYS A 292 0.12 -25.00 -23.55
C LYS A 292 -0.01 -23.99 -24.68
N ALA A 293 0.88 -22.99 -24.73
CA ALA A 293 0.81 -21.92 -25.71
C ALA A 293 1.03 -22.37 -27.14
N HIS A 294 0.33 -21.76 -28.09
CA HIS A 294 0.61 -21.92 -29.49
C HIS A 294 2.02 -21.43 -29.87
N SER A 295 2.67 -22.09 -30.83
CA SER A 295 4.06 -21.78 -31.22
C SER A 295 4.32 -20.33 -31.65
N GLN A 296 3.32 -19.61 -32.12
CA GLN A 296 3.44 -18.19 -32.48
C GLN A 296 3.63 -17.27 -31.27
N VAL A 297 3.17 -17.66 -30.08
CA VAL A 297 3.42 -16.92 -28.84
C VAL A 297 4.92 -16.82 -28.59
N TRP A 298 5.67 -17.85 -28.89
CA TRP A 298 7.13 -17.86 -28.76
C TRP A 298 7.81 -16.76 -29.58
N ASN A 299 7.32 -16.52 -30.81
CA ASN A 299 7.87 -15.46 -31.66
C ASN A 299 7.63 -14.08 -31.07
N VAL A 300 6.48 -13.85 -30.44
CA VAL A 300 6.18 -12.61 -29.72
C VAL A 300 7.11 -12.47 -28.52
N LEU A 301 7.29 -13.52 -27.74
CA LEU A 301 8.17 -13.50 -26.58
C LEU A 301 9.64 -13.29 -26.96
N LEU A 302 10.11 -13.90 -28.06
CA LEU A 302 11.47 -13.67 -28.56
C LEU A 302 11.74 -12.20 -28.85
N GLN A 303 10.81 -11.48 -29.48
CA GLN A 303 10.95 -10.07 -29.74
C GLN A 303 11.06 -9.26 -28.43
N VAL A 304 10.20 -9.57 -27.45
CA VAL A 304 10.24 -8.89 -26.14
C VAL A 304 11.55 -9.17 -25.41
N LEU A 305 12.04 -10.41 -25.42
CA LEU A 305 13.26 -10.82 -24.72
C LEU A 305 14.54 -10.27 -25.36
N ASP A 306 14.54 -10.03 -26.68
CA ASP A 306 15.69 -9.51 -27.39
C ASP A 306 15.76 -7.98 -27.42
N ASP A 307 14.66 -7.37 -27.88
CA ASP A 307 14.60 -5.95 -28.16
C ASP A 307 14.01 -5.14 -27.00
N GLY A 308 13.44 -5.82 -25.95
CA GLY A 308 12.76 -5.18 -24.84
C GLY A 308 11.54 -4.35 -25.24
N ARG A 309 11.01 -4.56 -26.44
CA ARG A 309 9.88 -3.81 -26.98
C ARG A 309 9.03 -4.71 -27.90
N LEU A 310 7.76 -4.37 -27.99
CA LEU A 310 6.81 -5.06 -28.84
C LEU A 310 5.97 -4.03 -29.59
N THR A 311 5.84 -4.21 -30.91
CA THR A 311 4.97 -3.37 -31.73
C THR A 311 3.61 -4.03 -31.88
N ASP A 312 2.55 -3.31 -31.55
CA ASP A 312 1.18 -3.79 -31.67
C ASP A 312 0.70 -3.79 -33.14
N SER A 313 -0.50 -4.32 -33.37
CA SER A 313 -1.13 -4.33 -34.69
C SER A 313 -1.49 -2.93 -35.23
N GLN A 314 -1.50 -1.91 -34.37
CA GLN A 314 -1.76 -0.50 -34.72
C GLN A 314 -0.46 0.26 -35.01
N GLY A 315 0.71 -0.40 -34.98
CA GLY A 315 2.01 0.22 -35.21
C GLY A 315 2.59 0.95 -33.99
N ARG A 316 1.98 0.84 -32.81
CA ARG A 316 2.49 1.46 -31.59
C ARG A 316 3.51 0.54 -30.94
N THR A 317 4.67 1.07 -30.58
CA THR A 317 5.72 0.33 -29.90
C THR A 317 5.62 0.50 -28.39
N VAL A 318 5.55 -0.60 -27.67
CA VAL A 318 5.47 -0.67 -26.22
C VAL A 318 6.80 -1.15 -25.65
N ASP A 319 7.30 -0.47 -24.61
CA ASP A 319 8.59 -0.73 -23.97
C ASP A 319 8.40 -1.68 -22.77
N PHE A 320 9.17 -2.77 -22.76
CA PHE A 320 9.22 -3.81 -21.73
C PHE A 320 10.50 -3.74 -20.88
N SER A 321 11.36 -2.73 -21.07
CA SER A 321 12.65 -2.64 -20.38
C SER A 321 12.52 -2.52 -18.86
N ASN A 322 11.38 -2.04 -18.36
CA ASN A 322 11.09 -1.90 -16.93
C ASN A 322 10.22 -3.05 -16.37
N THR A 323 10.03 -4.13 -17.13
CA THR A 323 9.24 -5.29 -16.69
C THR A 323 10.13 -6.46 -16.27
N ILE A 324 9.58 -7.34 -15.44
CA ILE A 324 10.15 -8.67 -15.17
C ILE A 324 9.27 -9.69 -15.85
N ILE A 325 9.84 -10.53 -16.71
CA ILE A 325 9.13 -11.55 -17.45
C ILE A 325 9.35 -12.90 -16.78
N ILE A 326 8.27 -13.54 -16.40
CA ILE A 326 8.30 -14.85 -15.75
C ILE A 326 7.41 -15.80 -16.54
N LEU A 327 8.01 -16.89 -16.99
CA LEU A 327 7.35 -18.01 -17.65
C LEU A 327 7.21 -19.14 -16.64
N THR A 328 6.03 -19.73 -16.46
CA THR A 328 5.89 -20.91 -15.60
C THR A 328 5.54 -22.14 -16.43
N SER A 329 6.08 -23.29 -16.06
CA SER A 329 5.77 -24.56 -16.69
C SER A 329 5.76 -25.70 -15.69
N ASN A 330 4.96 -26.71 -15.99
CA ASN A 330 4.88 -27.97 -15.23
C ASN A 330 5.62 -29.11 -15.91
N LEU A 331 6.39 -28.83 -16.98
CA LEU A 331 7.20 -29.85 -17.67
C LEU A 331 8.19 -30.51 -16.71
N GLY A 332 8.28 -31.83 -16.78
CA GLY A 332 9.17 -32.61 -15.93
C GLY A 332 8.78 -32.69 -14.45
N ALA A 333 7.61 -32.16 -14.05
CA ALA A 333 7.16 -32.16 -12.66
C ALA A 333 7.12 -33.58 -12.04
N GLY A 334 6.79 -34.61 -12.84
CA GLY A 334 6.77 -36.02 -12.41
C GLY A 334 8.12 -36.49 -11.86
N PHE A 335 9.22 -36.14 -12.50
CA PHE A 335 10.57 -36.53 -12.05
C PHE A 335 10.93 -35.91 -10.72
N LEU A 336 10.52 -34.67 -10.48
CA LEU A 336 10.76 -33.95 -9.20
C LEU A 336 9.92 -34.54 -8.06
N ILE A 337 8.68 -34.94 -8.33
CA ILE A 337 7.81 -35.58 -7.35
C ILE A 337 8.34 -36.96 -6.98
N GLU A 338 8.73 -37.77 -7.98
CA GLU A 338 9.33 -39.10 -7.75
C GLU A 338 10.64 -39.01 -6.96
N ALA A 339 11.50 -38.05 -7.27
CA ALA A 339 12.75 -37.85 -6.56
C ALA A 339 12.50 -37.46 -5.09
N ALA A 340 11.47 -36.60 -4.83
CA ALA A 340 11.07 -36.24 -3.48
C ALA A 340 10.47 -37.41 -2.67
N GLN A 341 9.80 -38.35 -3.32
CA GLN A 341 9.24 -39.55 -2.68
C GLN A 341 10.27 -40.67 -2.45
N ARG A 342 11.27 -40.79 -3.32
CA ARG A 342 12.38 -41.71 -3.21
C ARG A 342 13.51 -41.14 -2.34
N VAL A 343 13.20 -40.73 -1.11
CA VAL A 343 14.24 -40.28 -0.18
C VAL A 343 15.10 -41.49 0.20
N ASP A 344 16.16 -41.71 -0.57
CA ASP A 344 17.23 -42.61 -0.16
C ASP A 344 18.01 -41.93 0.98
N PRO A 345 18.02 -42.49 2.18
CA PRO A 345 18.65 -41.83 3.33
C PRO A 345 20.16 -41.67 3.16
N VAL A 346 20.78 -42.30 2.15
CA VAL A 346 22.22 -42.31 1.94
C VAL A 346 22.71 -41.19 1.01
N GLU A 347 21.98 -40.85 -0.05
CA GLU A 347 22.40 -39.81 -1.00
C GLU A 347 21.23 -38.96 -1.58
N PRO A 348 20.59 -38.13 -0.80
CA PRO A 348 19.43 -37.34 -1.28
C PRO A 348 19.80 -36.33 -2.38
N ARG A 349 21.05 -35.80 -2.36
CA ARG A 349 21.53 -34.82 -3.36
C ARG A 349 21.73 -35.41 -4.75
N ALA A 350 22.13 -36.70 -4.87
CA ALA A 350 22.33 -37.35 -6.16
C ALA A 350 21.00 -37.59 -6.89
N ALA A 351 19.94 -37.99 -6.16
CA ALA A 351 18.61 -38.15 -6.71
C ALA A 351 18.01 -36.84 -7.23
N GLU A 352 18.18 -35.74 -6.45
CA GLU A 352 17.76 -34.41 -6.90
C GLU A 352 18.50 -33.92 -8.14
N ALA A 353 19.81 -34.14 -8.22
CA ALA A 353 20.59 -33.76 -9.38
C ALA A 353 20.17 -34.52 -10.64
N ALA A 354 19.95 -35.83 -10.53
CA ALA A 354 19.46 -36.66 -11.63
C ALA A 354 18.06 -36.22 -12.10
N ALA A 355 17.14 -35.91 -11.16
CA ALA A 355 15.82 -35.41 -11.52
C ALA A 355 15.89 -34.04 -12.23
N THR A 356 16.77 -33.15 -11.75
CA THR A 356 17.02 -31.84 -12.37
C THR A 356 17.51 -32.00 -13.81
N GLU A 357 18.42 -32.94 -14.08
CA GLU A 357 18.94 -33.20 -15.40
C GLU A 357 17.85 -33.76 -16.33
N MET A 358 17.00 -34.66 -15.83
CA MET A 358 15.86 -35.20 -16.58
C MET A 358 14.85 -34.09 -16.94
N VAL A 359 14.53 -33.20 -16.01
CA VAL A 359 13.68 -32.04 -16.28
C VAL A 359 14.31 -31.16 -17.37
N MET A 360 15.60 -30.84 -17.27
CA MET A 360 16.29 -30.05 -18.28
C MET A 360 16.33 -30.71 -19.66
N MET A 361 16.44 -32.02 -19.72
CA MET A 361 16.34 -32.76 -21.00
C MET A 361 14.93 -32.63 -21.62
N GLU A 362 13.89 -32.71 -20.81
CA GLU A 362 12.51 -32.55 -21.28
C GLU A 362 12.23 -31.11 -21.75
N VAL A 363 12.71 -30.14 -21.03
CA VAL A 363 12.62 -28.71 -21.37
C VAL A 363 13.31 -28.39 -22.70
N ARG A 364 14.54 -28.90 -22.89
CA ARG A 364 15.30 -28.76 -24.16
C ARG A 364 14.66 -29.47 -25.34
N LYS A 365 13.88 -30.50 -25.10
CA LYS A 365 13.12 -31.22 -26.11
C LYS A 365 11.86 -30.46 -26.53
N PHE A 366 11.23 -29.75 -25.60
CA PHE A 366 9.99 -29.03 -25.82
C PHE A 366 10.22 -27.60 -26.35
N PHE A 367 11.07 -26.82 -25.69
CA PHE A 367 11.34 -25.45 -26.08
C PHE A 367 12.49 -25.37 -27.09
N ARG A 368 12.36 -24.44 -28.03
CA ARG A 368 13.44 -24.15 -28.97
C ARG A 368 14.66 -23.60 -28.23
N PRO A 369 15.89 -24.04 -28.59
CA PRO A 369 17.12 -23.53 -27.97
C PRO A 369 17.24 -22.03 -28.04
N GLU A 370 16.67 -21.40 -29.06
CA GLU A 370 16.65 -19.97 -29.27
C GLU A 370 15.94 -19.23 -28.11
N LEU A 371 14.79 -19.73 -27.66
CA LEU A 371 14.07 -19.14 -26.52
C LEU A 371 14.85 -19.32 -25.21
N LEU A 372 15.35 -20.53 -24.95
CA LEU A 372 16.08 -20.82 -23.71
C LEU A 372 17.36 -19.99 -23.55
N ASN A 373 18.04 -19.67 -24.67
CA ASN A 373 19.24 -18.84 -24.66
C ASN A 373 18.97 -17.34 -24.45
N ARG A 374 17.71 -16.90 -24.55
CA ARG A 374 17.31 -15.51 -24.32
C ARG A 374 16.89 -15.23 -22.88
N LEU A 375 16.54 -16.28 -22.15
CA LEU A 375 16.21 -16.18 -20.73
C LEU A 375 17.48 -15.94 -19.91
N ASP A 376 17.34 -15.15 -18.87
CA ASP A 376 18.44 -14.88 -17.94
C ASP A 376 18.73 -16.09 -17.05
N ASP A 377 17.67 -16.83 -16.65
CA ASP A 377 17.85 -18.04 -15.85
C ASP A 377 16.66 -19.01 -15.97
N ILE A 378 16.94 -20.31 -15.77
CA ILE A 378 15.96 -21.37 -15.69
C ILE A 378 15.96 -21.94 -14.28
N VAL A 379 14.90 -21.67 -13.56
CA VAL A 379 14.80 -21.98 -12.13
C VAL A 379 13.90 -23.17 -11.88
N ILE A 380 14.44 -24.20 -11.24
CA ILE A 380 13.70 -25.42 -10.89
C ILE A 380 13.23 -25.34 -9.45
N PHE A 381 11.90 -25.32 -9.27
CA PHE A 381 11.24 -25.34 -7.98
C PHE A 381 11.16 -26.77 -7.45
N LYS A 382 11.70 -26.98 -6.26
CA LYS A 382 11.67 -28.27 -5.59
C LYS A 382 10.29 -28.57 -5.03
N ALA A 383 9.96 -29.87 -4.92
CA ALA A 383 8.78 -30.29 -4.18
C ALA A 383 8.88 -29.88 -2.70
N LEU A 384 7.74 -29.49 -2.12
CA LEU A 384 7.71 -29.06 -0.72
C LEU A 384 7.78 -30.25 0.22
N THR A 385 8.61 -30.12 1.26
CA THR A 385 8.70 -31.09 2.37
C THR A 385 7.65 -30.79 3.44
N ASP A 386 7.39 -31.74 4.35
CA ASP A 386 6.46 -31.57 5.48
C ASP A 386 6.85 -30.36 6.36
N VAL A 387 8.16 -30.13 6.53
CA VAL A 387 8.67 -28.98 7.28
C VAL A 387 8.30 -27.66 6.58
N ASN A 388 8.46 -27.62 5.25
CA ASN A 388 8.11 -26.45 4.44
C ASN A 388 6.60 -26.20 4.47
N LEU A 389 5.78 -27.26 4.42
CA LEU A 389 4.32 -27.15 4.48
C LEU A 389 3.82 -26.59 5.83
N ARG A 390 4.47 -26.98 6.94
CA ARG A 390 4.18 -26.37 8.26
C ARG A 390 4.49 -24.88 8.27
N GLN A 391 5.58 -24.45 7.64
CA GLN A 391 5.91 -23.03 7.54
C GLN A 391 4.91 -22.29 6.63
N VAL A 392 4.54 -22.86 5.49
CA VAL A 392 3.51 -22.30 4.60
C VAL A 392 2.16 -22.16 5.33
N MET A 393 1.78 -23.18 6.10
CA MET A 393 0.57 -23.12 6.93
C MET A 393 0.61 -21.97 7.94
N LYS A 394 1.76 -21.75 8.60
CA LYS A 394 1.92 -20.61 9.54
C LYS A 394 1.73 -19.27 8.83
N LEU A 395 2.26 -19.10 7.62
CA LEU A 395 2.08 -17.87 6.83
C LEU A 395 0.60 -17.68 6.43
N GLN A 396 -0.09 -18.75 6.01
CA GLN A 396 -1.52 -18.66 5.68
C GLN A 396 -2.39 -18.35 6.91
N MET A 397 -2.02 -18.89 8.06
CA MET A 397 -2.69 -18.55 9.32
C MET A 397 -2.40 -17.12 9.77
N GLN A 398 -1.23 -16.57 9.41
CA GLN A 398 -0.91 -15.17 9.66
C GLN A 398 -1.86 -14.25 8.87
N GLU A 399 -2.16 -14.55 7.59
CA GLU A 399 -3.16 -13.80 6.82
C GLU A 399 -4.57 -13.84 7.46
N VAL A 400 -4.92 -14.95 8.13
CA VAL A 400 -6.19 -15.06 8.89
C VAL A 400 -6.14 -14.22 10.16
N ARG A 401 -5.01 -14.23 10.88
CA ARG A 401 -4.80 -13.40 12.08
C ARG A 401 -4.91 -11.92 11.79
N GLU A 402 -4.31 -11.45 10.70
CA GLU A 402 -4.37 -10.05 10.28
C GLU A 402 -5.82 -9.59 10.05
N ARG A 403 -6.64 -10.42 9.39
CA ARG A 403 -8.08 -10.13 9.22
C ARG A 403 -8.88 -10.12 10.53
N LEU A 404 -8.45 -10.93 11.52
CA LEU A 404 -9.08 -10.98 12.84
C LEU A 404 -8.61 -9.84 13.75
N ALA A 405 -7.40 -9.33 13.55
CA ALA A 405 -6.86 -8.20 14.29
C ALA A 405 -7.72 -6.93 14.11
N GLU A 406 -8.33 -6.74 12.93
CA GLU A 406 -9.31 -5.67 12.70
C GLU A 406 -10.52 -5.75 13.65
N LYS A 407 -10.84 -6.96 14.13
CA LYS A 407 -11.92 -7.23 15.08
C LYS A 407 -11.40 -7.40 16.52
N ARG A 408 -10.11 -7.13 16.76
CA ARG A 408 -9.42 -7.32 18.05
C ARG A 408 -9.50 -8.75 18.58
N ILE A 409 -9.40 -9.73 17.69
CA ILE A 409 -9.40 -11.14 18.04
C ILE A 409 -8.02 -11.71 17.78
N GLU A 410 -7.40 -12.26 18.83
CA GLU A 410 -6.11 -12.93 18.72
C GLU A 410 -6.33 -14.44 18.51
N LEU A 411 -5.86 -14.98 17.37
CA LEU A 411 -5.98 -16.39 17.03
C LEU A 411 -4.67 -17.14 17.27
N THR A 412 -4.68 -18.16 18.10
CA THR A 412 -3.57 -19.08 18.31
C THR A 412 -3.96 -20.49 17.88
N MET A 413 -3.04 -21.20 17.25
CA MET A 413 -3.24 -22.59 16.83
C MET A 413 -2.27 -23.52 17.57
N THR A 414 -2.76 -24.63 18.07
CA THR A 414 -1.92 -25.65 18.70
C THR A 414 -1.11 -26.45 17.67
N ASN A 415 0.01 -27.04 18.10
CA ASN A 415 0.81 -27.89 17.22
C ASN A 415 0.04 -29.12 16.74
N ARG A 416 -0.88 -29.67 17.54
CA ARG A 416 -1.74 -30.79 17.16
C ARG A 416 -2.67 -30.45 16.00
N ALA A 417 -3.32 -29.30 16.08
CA ALA A 417 -4.16 -28.77 15.01
C ALA A 417 -3.34 -28.54 13.73
N ALA A 418 -2.14 -27.98 13.87
CA ALA A 418 -1.21 -27.77 12.76
C ALA A 418 -0.80 -29.10 12.08
N ASP A 419 -0.45 -30.10 12.85
CA ASP A 419 -0.05 -31.43 12.35
C ASP A 419 -1.21 -32.13 11.64
N HIS A 420 -2.42 -32.01 12.19
CA HIS A 420 -3.62 -32.55 11.55
C HIS A 420 -3.88 -31.88 10.19
N ILE A 421 -3.81 -30.55 10.10
CA ILE A 421 -4.01 -29.81 8.85
C ILE A 421 -3.00 -30.25 7.80
N VAL A 422 -1.71 -30.32 8.14
CA VAL A 422 -0.67 -30.74 7.21
C VAL A 422 -0.89 -32.17 6.73
N LYS A 423 -1.25 -33.09 7.65
CA LYS A 423 -1.46 -34.51 7.32
C LYS A 423 -2.66 -34.75 6.41
N GLU A 424 -3.78 -34.07 6.65
CA GLU A 424 -5.00 -34.22 5.85
C GLU A 424 -4.94 -33.46 4.51
N ALA A 425 -4.28 -32.30 4.50
CA ALA A 425 -4.22 -31.44 3.32
C ALA A 425 -3.01 -31.71 2.41
N PHE A 426 -2.08 -32.59 2.82
CA PHE A 426 -0.89 -32.87 2.01
C PHE A 426 -1.20 -33.80 0.86
N ASP A 427 -0.92 -33.33 -0.36
CA ASP A 427 -0.87 -34.13 -1.56
C ASP A 427 0.41 -33.76 -2.33
N PRO A 428 1.34 -34.70 -2.51
CA PRO A 428 2.61 -34.44 -3.21
C PRO A 428 2.44 -33.90 -4.64
N ALA A 429 1.34 -34.25 -5.30
CA ALA A 429 1.07 -33.83 -6.69
C ALA A 429 0.59 -32.36 -6.76
N TYR A 430 -0.10 -31.88 -5.72
CA TYR A 430 -0.73 -30.55 -5.70
C TYR A 430 -0.03 -29.56 -4.76
N GLY A 431 0.98 -29.98 -4.01
CA GLY A 431 1.78 -29.14 -3.12
C GLY A 431 0.96 -28.44 -2.03
N ALA A 432 1.12 -27.12 -1.90
CA ALA A 432 0.42 -26.32 -0.89
C ALA A 432 -0.99 -25.83 -1.30
N ARG A 433 -1.46 -26.09 -2.54
CA ARG A 433 -2.81 -25.65 -2.95
C ARG A 433 -3.95 -26.28 -2.13
N PRO A 434 -3.94 -27.57 -1.81
CA PRO A 434 -4.97 -28.18 -0.97
C PRO A 434 -4.98 -27.61 0.45
N LEU A 435 -3.81 -27.23 0.98
CA LEU A 435 -3.66 -26.66 2.32
C LEU A 435 -4.48 -25.37 2.50
N LYS A 436 -4.38 -24.44 1.56
CA LYS A 436 -5.16 -23.19 1.60
C LYS A 436 -6.67 -23.47 1.58
N ARG A 437 -7.11 -24.36 0.69
CA ARG A 437 -8.53 -24.74 0.60
C ARG A 437 -9.04 -25.42 1.86
N PHE A 438 -8.19 -26.24 2.50
CA PHE A 438 -8.52 -26.92 3.74
C PHE A 438 -8.70 -25.92 4.89
N ILE A 439 -7.76 -24.97 5.05
CA ILE A 439 -7.85 -23.91 6.06
C ILE A 439 -9.11 -23.08 5.84
N GLU A 440 -9.38 -22.64 4.62
CA GLU A 440 -10.59 -21.87 4.32
C GLU A 440 -11.87 -22.63 4.65
N ARG A 441 -11.95 -23.89 4.25
CA ARG A 441 -13.17 -24.70 4.40
C ARG A 441 -13.42 -25.13 5.83
N HIS A 442 -12.38 -25.53 6.57
CA HIS A 442 -12.54 -26.16 7.89
C HIS A 442 -12.24 -25.21 9.05
N VAL A 443 -11.25 -24.33 8.92
CA VAL A 443 -10.87 -23.42 9.99
C VAL A 443 -11.63 -22.10 9.89
N VAL A 444 -11.53 -21.42 8.73
CA VAL A 444 -12.13 -20.09 8.56
C VAL A 444 -13.65 -20.16 8.55
N SER A 445 -14.24 -21.18 7.91
CA SER A 445 -15.71 -21.33 7.88
C SER A 445 -16.29 -21.62 9.27
N ASP A 446 -15.66 -22.50 10.05
CA ASP A 446 -16.12 -22.80 11.42
C ASP A 446 -15.94 -21.61 12.36
N LEU A 447 -14.80 -20.91 12.24
CA LEU A 447 -14.55 -19.66 12.96
C LEU A 447 -15.61 -18.59 12.64
N SER A 448 -15.93 -18.42 11.35
CA SER A 448 -16.94 -17.45 10.91
C SER A 448 -18.33 -17.78 11.48
N LEU A 449 -18.69 -19.06 11.52
CA LEU A 449 -19.96 -19.51 12.08
C LEU A 449 -20.05 -19.22 13.58
N LYS A 450 -18.94 -19.39 14.31
CA LYS A 450 -18.87 -19.09 15.75
C LYS A 450 -18.91 -17.60 16.05
N LEU A 451 -18.28 -16.79 15.21
CA LEU A 451 -18.39 -15.32 15.28
C LEU A 451 -19.83 -14.85 15.09
N LEU A 452 -20.53 -15.40 14.07
CA LEU A 452 -21.93 -15.05 13.81
C LEU A 452 -22.89 -15.52 14.91
N LYS A 453 -22.58 -16.62 15.59
CA LYS A 453 -23.35 -17.11 16.73
C LYS A 453 -23.06 -16.35 18.03
N GLY A 454 -22.08 -15.46 18.05
CA GLY A 454 -21.66 -14.78 19.27
C GLY A 454 -20.92 -15.66 20.29
N GLU A 455 -20.43 -16.85 19.87
CA GLU A 455 -19.59 -17.72 20.71
C GLU A 455 -18.15 -17.17 20.83
N ILE A 456 -17.71 -16.37 19.85
CA ILE A 456 -16.46 -15.63 19.83
C ILE A 456 -16.81 -14.14 19.72
N PHE A 457 -16.27 -13.34 20.59
CA PHE A 457 -16.55 -11.91 20.70
C PHE A 457 -15.26 -11.08 20.49
N ALA A 458 -15.41 -9.79 20.29
CA ALA A 458 -14.28 -8.87 20.20
C ALA A 458 -13.47 -8.88 21.52
N ASP A 459 -12.19 -8.48 21.44
CA ASP A 459 -11.27 -8.47 22.58
C ASP A 459 -11.08 -9.85 23.24
N SER A 460 -11.06 -10.91 22.42
CA SER A 460 -10.86 -12.28 22.87
C SER A 460 -9.63 -12.95 22.26
N HIS A 461 -8.99 -13.79 23.07
CA HIS A 461 -7.96 -14.72 22.61
C HIS A 461 -8.60 -16.07 22.33
N VAL A 462 -8.49 -16.55 21.10
CA VAL A 462 -9.10 -17.78 20.60
C VAL A 462 -8.02 -18.81 20.30
N VAL A 463 -8.11 -19.98 20.94
CA VAL A 463 -7.20 -21.10 20.69
C VAL A 463 -7.93 -22.16 19.88
N CYS A 464 -7.37 -22.48 18.70
CA CYS A 464 -7.82 -23.56 17.83
C CYS A 464 -7.02 -24.84 18.13
N ASP A 465 -7.67 -25.91 18.51
CA ASP A 465 -7.09 -27.23 18.74
C ASP A 465 -7.82 -28.32 17.96
N TRP A 466 -7.19 -29.46 17.79
CA TRP A 466 -7.78 -30.65 17.17
C TRP A 466 -7.89 -31.77 18.21
N ASP A 467 -9.10 -32.27 18.44
CA ASP A 467 -9.34 -33.43 19.31
C ASP A 467 -9.42 -34.72 18.47
N GLU A 468 -8.40 -35.56 18.58
CA GLU A 468 -8.36 -36.86 17.88
C GLU A 468 -9.48 -37.82 18.26
N LYS A 469 -9.96 -37.75 19.55
CA LYS A 469 -11.01 -38.63 20.04
C LYS A 469 -12.38 -38.26 19.48
N ARG A 470 -12.64 -36.93 19.38
CA ARG A 470 -13.90 -36.39 18.86
C ARG A 470 -13.87 -36.20 17.34
N ARG A 471 -12.69 -36.33 16.72
CA ARG A 471 -12.46 -35.99 15.31
C ARG A 471 -13.06 -34.63 14.91
N GLY A 472 -12.80 -33.62 15.73
CA GLY A 472 -13.39 -32.30 15.53
C GLY A 472 -12.51 -31.17 16.04
N TRP A 473 -12.81 -29.95 15.52
CA TRP A 473 -12.17 -28.72 15.96
C TRP A 473 -12.69 -28.31 17.33
N VAL A 474 -11.77 -28.00 18.24
CA VAL A 474 -12.07 -27.48 19.57
C VAL A 474 -11.58 -26.04 19.63
N TRP A 475 -12.49 -25.16 19.97
CA TRP A 475 -12.23 -23.73 20.10
C TRP A 475 -12.36 -23.33 21.56
N THR A 476 -11.31 -22.75 22.12
CA THR A 476 -11.31 -22.21 23.47
C THR A 476 -11.19 -20.70 23.38
N THR A 477 -12.16 -19.98 23.95
CA THR A 477 -12.19 -18.53 23.97
C THR A 477 -11.90 -18.04 25.38
N SER A 478 -10.94 -17.13 25.54
CA SER A 478 -10.63 -16.41 26.77
C SER A 478 -10.62 -14.90 26.48
N ALA A 479 -11.01 -14.09 27.48
CA ALA A 479 -10.86 -12.64 27.34
C ALA A 479 -9.37 -12.29 27.26
N LEU A 480 -9.00 -11.31 26.44
CA LEU A 480 -7.65 -10.77 26.43
C LEU A 480 -7.35 -10.15 27.79
N GLU A 481 -6.35 -10.66 28.51
CA GLU A 481 -5.85 -10.01 29.71
C GLU A 481 -5.16 -8.70 29.31
N VAL A 482 -5.78 -7.57 29.67
CA VAL A 482 -5.14 -6.26 29.55
C VAL A 482 -3.92 -6.26 30.50
N PRO A 483 -2.69 -6.02 30.03
CA PRO A 483 -1.53 -6.01 30.89
C PRO A 483 -1.70 -4.96 32.01
N PRO A 484 -1.28 -5.26 33.26
CA PRO A 484 -1.56 -4.44 34.45
C PRO A 484 -0.94 -3.03 34.45
N SER A 485 -0.22 -2.62 33.41
CA SER A 485 0.35 -1.28 33.25
C SER A 485 -0.67 -0.19 32.89
N ALA A 486 -1.93 -0.53 32.61
CA ALA A 486 -3.00 0.42 32.31
C ALA A 486 -3.98 0.64 33.49
N GLN A 487 -3.81 -0.06 34.62
CA GLN A 487 -4.58 0.23 35.83
C GLN A 487 -3.97 1.42 36.55
N ARG A 488 -4.48 2.62 36.25
CA ARG A 488 -4.31 3.78 37.12
C ARG A 488 -4.99 3.47 38.44
N VAL A 489 -4.20 3.44 39.53
CA VAL A 489 -4.66 3.39 40.90
C VAL A 489 -5.61 4.56 41.16
N PRO A 490 -6.87 4.37 41.53
CA PRO A 490 -7.74 5.45 41.94
C PRO A 490 -7.36 5.90 43.37
N GLY A 491 -6.98 7.17 43.51
CA GLY A 491 -7.05 7.87 44.80
C GLY A 491 -5.76 7.96 45.60
N GLN A 492 -4.91 8.90 45.28
CA GLN A 492 -4.19 9.66 46.27
C GLN A 492 -4.51 11.15 46.03
N HIS A 493 -5.40 11.68 46.89
CA HIS A 493 -5.53 13.13 47.09
C HIS A 493 -4.21 13.59 47.69
N VAL A 494 -3.46 14.36 46.91
CA VAL A 494 -2.39 15.21 47.43
C VAL A 494 -3.08 16.50 47.83
N GLU A 495 -3.30 16.68 49.11
CA GLU A 495 -3.58 17.96 49.72
C GLU A 495 -2.33 18.83 49.48
N ALA A 496 -2.48 19.86 48.67
CA ALA A 496 -1.50 20.94 48.57
C ALA A 496 -1.88 22.00 49.58
N ASP A 497 -1.08 22.12 50.63
CA ASP A 497 -1.04 23.27 51.54
C ASP A 497 -0.89 24.54 50.70
N MET A 498 -1.90 25.38 50.75
CA MET A 498 -1.83 26.79 50.35
C MET A 498 -1.69 27.62 51.59
N ASP A 499 -0.48 28.06 51.84
CA ASP A 499 -0.22 29.19 52.77
C ASP A 499 -0.74 30.50 52.17
N ASP A 500 -1.42 31.16 53.04
CA ASP A 500 -2.14 32.42 53.01
C ASP A 500 -1.16 33.60 52.92
N GLU A 501 -1.28 34.47 51.91
CA GLU A 501 -0.86 35.85 52.03
C GLU A 501 -1.84 36.80 51.33
N SER A 502 -2.54 37.49 52.21
CA SER A 502 -3.40 38.65 52.06
C SER A 502 -2.87 39.76 51.11
N LEU A 503 -3.72 40.31 50.28
CA LEU A 503 -3.80 41.78 50.10
C LEU A 503 -5.14 42.21 49.49
N THR A 504 -5.77 43.03 50.25
CA THR A 504 -6.99 43.81 50.23
C THR A 504 -7.33 44.62 48.97
N THR A 505 -8.66 44.71 48.78
CA THR A 505 -9.47 45.86 48.26
C THR A 505 -9.26 46.35 46.81
N ASP A 506 -10.27 46.37 45.96
CA ASP A 506 -11.32 47.40 45.98
C ASP A 506 -12.46 47.07 44.99
N SER A 507 -13.65 47.28 45.46
CA SER A 507 -14.93 47.24 44.78
C SER A 507 -15.14 48.44 43.88
N ARG A 508 -15.62 48.26 42.64
CA ARG A 508 -16.58 49.19 42.02
C ARG A 508 -17.42 48.51 40.92
N THR A 509 -18.65 48.37 41.25
CA THR A 509 -19.83 48.25 40.42
C THR A 509 -19.89 49.27 39.28
N LEU A 510 -20.31 48.82 38.09
CA LEU A 510 -21.21 49.60 37.24
C LEU A 510 -22.02 48.66 36.32
N SER A 511 -23.29 48.78 36.45
CA SER A 511 -24.41 48.18 35.76
C SER A 511 -24.75 48.89 34.44
N LEU A 512 -25.66 48.28 33.69
CA LEU A 512 -26.50 48.78 32.58
C LEU A 512 -25.84 48.70 31.17
N GLY A 513 -26.45 48.17 30.17
CA GLY A 513 -27.83 48.21 29.76
C GLY A 513 -28.09 47.41 28.50
N SER A 514 -29.21 46.82 28.49
CA SER A 514 -29.91 46.17 27.37
C SER A 514 -30.18 47.12 26.21
N ARG A 515 -30.04 46.64 24.99
CA ARG A 515 -30.94 47.05 23.89
C ARG A 515 -30.99 45.98 22.80
N THR A 516 -32.17 45.43 22.69
CA THR A 516 -32.75 44.77 21.53
C THR A 516 -32.90 45.76 20.38
N ASP A 517 -32.58 45.37 19.17
CA ASP A 517 -33.38 45.77 18.01
C ASP A 517 -33.28 44.76 16.86
N SER A 518 -34.45 44.28 16.54
CA SER A 518 -34.87 43.56 15.35
C SER A 518 -34.80 44.46 14.11
N TYR A 519 -34.34 43.92 12.97
CA TYR A 519 -34.90 44.32 11.67
C TYR A 519 -34.89 43.19 10.64
N THR A 520 -36.01 43.06 10.09
CA THR A 520 -36.55 42.17 9.07
C THR A 520 -36.05 42.43 7.64
N ASN A 521 -35.91 41.33 6.87
CA ASN A 521 -36.42 41.11 5.51
C ASN A 521 -36.26 42.15 4.40
N ARG A 522 -35.71 41.68 3.25
CA ARG A 522 -36.15 41.80 1.84
C ARG A 522 -35.05 41.28 0.91
N SER A 523 -35.20 40.14 0.23
CA SER A 523 -35.86 39.82 -1.06
C SER A 523 -35.30 40.57 -2.28
N SER A 524 -35.00 39.73 -3.26
CA SER A 524 -35.11 39.89 -4.72
C SER A 524 -33.85 40.33 -5.47
N ALA A 525 -33.34 39.41 -6.27
CA ALA A 525 -33.60 39.19 -7.69
C ALA A 525 -32.59 39.75 -8.69
N MET A 526 -32.16 38.88 -9.58
CA MET A 526 -31.74 39.10 -10.97
C MET A 526 -30.39 39.76 -11.28
N HIS A 527 -29.46 39.03 -11.92
CA HIS A 527 -29.24 39.13 -13.37
C HIS A 527 -28.28 38.05 -13.89
N GLU A 528 -28.77 37.39 -14.90
CA GLU A 528 -28.05 36.57 -15.87
C GLU A 528 -27.03 37.40 -16.69
N THR A 529 -26.20 36.63 -17.36
CA THR A 529 -25.42 36.86 -18.59
C THR A 529 -23.94 37.15 -18.42
N ASN A 530 -23.03 36.28 -18.83
CA ASN A 530 -22.53 36.15 -20.19
C ASN A 530 -21.43 35.10 -20.31
N VAL A 531 -21.70 34.15 -21.18
CA VAL A 531 -20.74 33.21 -21.76
C VAL A 531 -19.82 33.97 -22.70
N LYS A 532 -18.50 33.83 -22.59
CA LYS A 532 -17.60 33.96 -23.76
C LYS A 532 -16.50 32.90 -23.73
N LYS A 533 -16.62 32.03 -24.74
CA LYS A 533 -15.58 31.13 -25.23
C LYS A 533 -14.35 31.95 -25.68
N PHE A 534 -13.18 31.47 -25.37
CA PHE A 534 -12.02 31.64 -26.25
C PHE A 534 -11.29 30.28 -26.38
N ARG A 535 -11.24 29.83 -27.64
CA ARG A 535 -10.29 28.85 -28.18
C ARG A 535 -8.93 29.55 -28.35
N TYR A 536 -7.88 28.91 -27.91
CA TYR A 536 -6.72 28.56 -28.72
C TYR A 536 -6.01 27.42 -28.02
#